data_e90b8c8c7f31654d2a8685ad141f43a4
#
_entry.id   e90b8c8c7f31654d2a8685ad141f43a4
#
_cell.length_a   1.000
_cell.length_b   1.000
_cell.length_c   1.000
_cell.angle_alpha   90.00
_cell.angle_beta   90.00
_cell.angle_gamma   90.00
#
_symmetry.space_group_name_H-M   'P 1'
#
loop_
_entity.id
_entity.type
_entity.pdbx_description
1 polymer ?
#
loop_
_entity_poly.entity_id
_entity_poly.type
_entity_poly.pdbx_seq_one_letter_code
_entity_poly.pdbx_strand_id
1 'polypeptide(L)'
;MKTIDVEYAIIGAGTAGLGAYSKIRRETDSLVMIQDGPYGTTCARVGCMPSKLLITAADYAHHIDTSEFFGVKSEGSVDGSKVLERLRRERDQRFVGRNLQYIEKIPAHHKIDGRARFIAPGHLLVGEDVEVRAKKIILACGSRPEVSEVFEPVMSRVLTSDTIFEITDLPRSVAVIGLGVIALELGQALHRLGVDTTLYGRSGRIGGLTSPDLQQETLKILSNQLEIYPSGTLEKTWEDDGAWIQYQQSNGETVTKVFDRVLVATGRVSNVDRLNLKAAGVGSVEYGDVSFDPKTLSYPGHPIFIAGDATDILPVWHEAFDEGRIVADNALNYPNTVDAKRRTPLMIYFTDPQMAIVGKTYRELQDQEIVIGDLPFDSPRHVVWNKVDGRIQVYLEASTGKILGAELLGYQAEHLAHILALAITHKMTAEQVLEMPIYHPSAEELLRDVLENAQRKR
;
A
#
# COMPACT_ATOMS: atom_id res chain seq x y z
N MET A 1 -32.14 20.25 -12.90
CA MET A 1 -30.77 20.25 -12.42
C MET A 1 -30.68 21.14 -11.19
N LYS A 2 -30.27 20.62 -10.06
CA LYS A 2 -30.06 21.37 -8.79
C LYS A 2 -28.67 21.99 -8.83
N THR A 3 -28.55 23.29 -8.54
CA THR A 3 -27.22 23.95 -8.43
C THR A 3 -26.91 24.22 -6.97
N ILE A 4 -25.65 23.97 -6.60
CA ILE A 4 -25.09 24.15 -5.25
C ILE A 4 -23.81 25.00 -5.39
N ASP A 5 -23.80 26.17 -4.80
CA ASP A 5 -22.67 27.09 -4.78
C ASP A 5 -21.93 26.94 -3.44
N VAL A 6 -20.60 26.63 -3.47
CA VAL A 6 -19.78 26.45 -2.26
C VAL A 6 -18.40 27.07 -2.44
N GLU A 7 -17.68 27.24 -1.33
CA GLU A 7 -16.28 27.63 -1.39
C GLU A 7 -15.38 26.44 -1.71
N TYR A 8 -15.70 25.26 -1.16
CA TYR A 8 -14.87 24.06 -1.30
C TYR A 8 -15.70 22.86 -1.74
N ALA A 9 -15.21 22.12 -2.73
CA ALA A 9 -15.69 20.79 -3.08
C ALA A 9 -14.57 19.76 -2.88
N ILE A 10 -14.87 18.67 -2.20
CA ILE A 10 -13.95 17.55 -1.96
C ILE A 10 -14.51 16.34 -2.70
N ILE A 11 -13.76 15.82 -3.67
CA ILE A 11 -14.16 14.63 -4.43
C ILE A 11 -13.53 13.39 -3.80
N GLY A 12 -14.33 12.60 -3.12
CA GLY A 12 -13.96 11.39 -2.39
C GLY A 12 -14.03 11.55 -0.88
N ALA A 13 -14.72 10.59 -0.22
CA ALA A 13 -14.84 10.47 1.23
C ALA A 13 -13.90 9.38 1.79
N GLY A 14 -12.75 9.20 1.14
CA GLY A 14 -11.66 8.34 1.60
C GLY A 14 -10.80 9.00 2.68
N THR A 15 -9.69 8.38 3.03
CA THR A 15 -8.76 8.84 4.09
C THR A 15 -8.30 10.28 3.86
N ALA A 16 -7.86 10.61 2.64
CA ALA A 16 -7.42 11.96 2.29
C ALA A 16 -8.58 12.98 2.32
N GLY A 17 -9.72 12.63 1.73
CA GLY A 17 -10.90 13.51 1.69
C GLY A 17 -11.45 13.81 3.07
N LEU A 18 -11.53 12.81 3.96
CA LEU A 18 -11.95 13.01 5.36
C LEU A 18 -10.93 13.84 6.15
N GLY A 19 -9.63 13.68 5.87
CA GLY A 19 -8.56 14.52 6.41
C GLY A 19 -8.75 16.00 6.03
N ALA A 20 -8.99 16.25 4.74
CA ALA A 20 -9.25 17.59 4.22
C ALA A 20 -10.56 18.17 4.78
N TYR A 21 -11.64 17.40 4.75
CA TYR A 21 -12.94 17.80 5.30
C TYR A 21 -12.84 18.23 6.77
N SER A 22 -12.20 17.39 7.59
CA SER A 22 -12.04 17.65 9.03
C SER A 22 -11.34 18.98 9.33
N LYS A 23 -10.47 19.43 8.44
CA LYS A 23 -9.72 20.68 8.60
C LYS A 23 -10.50 21.87 8.08
N ILE A 24 -11.01 21.81 6.85
CA ILE A 24 -11.77 22.91 6.21
C ILE A 24 -13.04 23.20 6.99
N ARG A 25 -13.74 22.19 7.50
CA ARG A 25 -14.98 22.31 8.26
C ARG A 25 -14.85 23.18 9.53
N ARG A 26 -13.65 23.36 10.05
CA ARG A 26 -13.39 24.23 11.23
C ARG A 26 -13.40 25.70 10.88
N GLU A 27 -13.13 26.03 9.61
CA GLU A 27 -12.97 27.39 9.11
C GLU A 27 -14.23 27.89 8.40
N THR A 28 -14.99 26.98 7.77
CA THR A 28 -16.19 27.37 7.00
C THR A 28 -17.22 26.23 6.94
N ASP A 29 -18.49 26.62 6.76
CA ASP A 29 -19.61 25.71 6.48
C ASP A 29 -19.94 25.64 4.98
N SER A 30 -19.25 26.45 4.14
CA SER A 30 -19.45 26.48 2.69
C SER A 30 -18.57 25.43 1.99
N LEU A 31 -18.87 24.15 2.25
CA LEU A 31 -18.17 23.03 1.64
C LEU A 31 -19.09 21.84 1.38
N VAL A 32 -18.73 21.03 0.37
CA VAL A 32 -19.38 19.75 0.11
C VAL A 32 -18.34 18.66 -0.11
N MET A 33 -18.68 17.44 0.27
CA MET A 33 -17.93 16.22 0.00
C MET A 33 -18.76 15.33 -0.92
N ILE A 34 -18.20 14.93 -2.05
CA ILE A 34 -18.87 14.17 -3.10
C ILE A 34 -18.30 12.75 -3.08
N GLN A 35 -19.18 11.76 -2.94
CA GLN A 35 -18.76 10.36 -2.88
C GLN A 35 -19.44 9.53 -3.97
N ASP A 36 -18.62 8.83 -4.77
CA ASP A 36 -19.06 7.80 -5.71
C ASP A 36 -18.91 6.42 -5.05
N GLY A 37 -20.03 5.72 -4.86
CA GLY A 37 -20.06 4.39 -4.23
C GLY A 37 -20.05 4.43 -2.69
N PRO A 38 -19.80 3.28 -2.06
CA PRO A 38 -19.99 3.12 -0.63
C PRO A 38 -18.97 3.91 0.20
N TYR A 39 -19.44 4.50 1.30
CA TYR A 39 -18.59 5.09 2.31
C TYR A 39 -17.77 4.03 3.07
N GLY A 40 -16.73 4.43 3.77
CA GLY A 40 -15.99 3.58 4.68
C GLY A 40 -14.50 3.41 4.37
N THR A 41 -13.91 4.21 3.51
CA THR A 41 -12.51 4.21 3.07
C THR A 41 -12.01 2.90 2.43
N THR A 42 -11.10 2.98 1.49
CA THR A 42 -10.44 1.81 0.87
C THR A 42 -9.72 0.97 1.92
N CYS A 43 -8.97 1.60 2.82
CA CYS A 43 -8.22 0.91 3.88
C CYS A 43 -9.12 0.05 4.76
N ALA A 44 -10.28 0.57 5.22
CA ALA A 44 -11.16 -0.18 6.11
C ALA A 44 -11.95 -1.29 5.38
N ARG A 45 -12.36 -1.06 4.13
CA ARG A 45 -13.25 -1.95 3.39
C ARG A 45 -12.52 -3.04 2.63
N VAL A 46 -11.50 -2.67 1.85
CA VAL A 46 -10.88 -3.54 0.83
C VAL A 46 -9.34 -3.45 0.84
N GLY A 47 -8.74 -2.82 1.83
CA GLY A 47 -7.29 -2.62 1.92
C GLY A 47 -6.67 -3.17 3.19
N CYS A 48 -6.09 -2.25 4.00
CA CYS A 48 -5.25 -2.57 5.15
C CYS A 48 -5.94 -3.49 6.18
N MET A 49 -7.20 -3.21 6.53
CA MET A 49 -7.82 -3.92 7.63
C MET A 49 -8.24 -5.35 7.27
N PRO A 50 -8.97 -5.60 6.18
CA PRO A 50 -9.31 -6.98 5.80
C PRO A 50 -8.08 -7.82 5.45
N SER A 51 -7.04 -7.24 4.84
CA SER A 51 -5.81 -7.99 4.56
C SER A 51 -5.12 -8.45 5.85
N LYS A 52 -5.03 -7.60 6.88
CA LYS A 52 -4.43 -7.98 8.17
C LYS A 52 -5.28 -8.98 8.96
N LEU A 53 -6.60 -8.92 8.82
CA LEU A 53 -7.48 -9.96 9.38
C LEU A 53 -7.27 -11.33 8.73
N LEU A 54 -7.00 -11.35 7.40
CA LEU A 54 -6.68 -12.58 6.67
C LEU A 54 -5.28 -13.09 7.05
N ILE A 55 -4.27 -12.22 7.02
CA ILE A 55 -2.88 -12.55 7.39
C ILE A 55 -2.83 -13.12 8.80
N THR A 56 -3.51 -12.50 9.77
CA THR A 56 -3.54 -13.04 11.14
C THR A 56 -4.11 -14.45 11.20
N ALA A 57 -5.16 -14.76 10.43
CA ALA A 57 -5.69 -16.13 10.37
C ALA A 57 -4.67 -17.10 9.76
N ALA A 58 -3.96 -16.65 8.71
CA ALA A 58 -2.90 -17.41 8.05
C ALA A 58 -1.71 -17.66 8.97
N ASP A 59 -1.33 -16.69 9.81
CA ASP A 59 -0.27 -16.84 10.80
C ASP A 59 -0.63 -17.87 11.86
N TYR A 60 -1.89 -17.91 12.33
CA TYR A 60 -2.35 -18.96 13.23
C TYR A 60 -2.28 -20.35 12.61
N ALA A 61 -2.66 -20.51 11.35
CA ALA A 61 -2.51 -21.77 10.62
C ALA A 61 -1.02 -22.16 10.52
N HIS A 62 -0.17 -21.24 10.12
CA HIS A 62 1.27 -21.45 10.01
C HIS A 62 1.95 -21.81 11.37
N HIS A 63 1.50 -21.21 12.48
CA HIS A 63 1.99 -21.59 13.81
C HIS A 63 1.63 -23.03 14.18
N ILE A 64 0.49 -23.53 13.75
CA ILE A 64 0.12 -24.95 13.93
C ILE A 64 1.11 -25.84 13.17
N ASP A 65 1.35 -25.53 11.90
CA ASP A 65 2.22 -26.33 11.02
C ASP A 65 3.69 -26.34 11.49
N THR A 66 4.15 -25.25 12.10
CA THR A 66 5.54 -25.05 12.54
C THR A 66 5.79 -25.36 14.01
N SER A 67 4.77 -25.67 14.79
CA SER A 67 4.84 -25.86 16.25
C SER A 67 5.71 -27.05 16.67
N GLU A 68 5.81 -28.09 15.84
CA GLU A 68 6.60 -29.29 16.13
C GLU A 68 8.10 -28.96 16.31
N PHE A 69 8.59 -27.93 15.60
CA PHE A 69 9.97 -27.44 15.80
C PHE A 69 10.26 -27.09 17.28
N PHE A 70 9.26 -26.56 17.98
CA PHE A 70 9.36 -26.21 19.41
C PHE A 70 8.96 -27.36 20.34
N GLY A 71 8.74 -28.56 19.84
CA GLY A 71 8.29 -29.73 20.62
C GLY A 71 6.81 -29.65 21.02
N VAL A 72 6.05 -28.74 20.44
CA VAL A 72 4.60 -28.59 20.65
C VAL A 72 3.85 -29.34 19.56
N LYS A 73 3.17 -30.43 19.94
CA LYS A 73 2.31 -31.14 19.00
C LYS A 73 0.98 -30.44 18.91
N SER A 74 0.58 -30.08 17.70
CA SER A 74 -0.71 -29.49 17.40
C SER A 74 -1.31 -30.14 16.16
N GLU A 75 -2.62 -30.31 16.17
CA GLU A 75 -3.41 -30.71 15.01
C GLU A 75 -4.47 -29.65 14.77
N GLY A 76 -4.64 -29.28 13.53
CA GLY A 76 -5.64 -28.28 13.13
C GLY A 76 -6.02 -28.39 11.68
N SER A 77 -7.17 -27.85 11.35
CA SER A 77 -7.62 -27.69 9.96
C SER A 77 -8.16 -26.28 9.76
N VAL A 78 -7.98 -25.75 8.57
CA VAL A 78 -8.53 -24.45 8.18
C VAL A 78 -9.96 -24.65 7.68
N ASP A 79 -10.91 -23.94 8.29
CA ASP A 79 -12.27 -23.76 7.80
C ASP A 79 -12.33 -22.42 7.05
N GLY A 80 -12.16 -22.47 5.74
CA GLY A 80 -12.07 -21.28 4.89
C GLY A 80 -13.27 -20.37 4.98
N SER A 81 -14.47 -20.96 5.05
CA SER A 81 -15.71 -20.20 5.17
C SER A 81 -15.78 -19.39 6.48
N LYS A 82 -15.36 -20.01 7.62
CA LYS A 82 -15.31 -19.31 8.91
C LYS A 82 -14.21 -18.23 8.98
N VAL A 83 -13.06 -18.47 8.34
CA VAL A 83 -12.01 -17.45 8.22
C VAL A 83 -12.57 -16.19 7.55
N LEU A 84 -13.22 -16.36 6.41
CA LEU A 84 -13.78 -15.26 5.63
C LEU A 84 -15.02 -14.63 6.28
N GLU A 85 -15.86 -15.41 6.94
CA GLU A 85 -16.99 -14.90 7.75
C GLU A 85 -16.48 -14.01 8.90
N ARG A 86 -15.49 -14.49 9.67
CA ARG A 86 -14.85 -13.70 10.72
C ARG A 86 -14.25 -12.42 10.17
N LEU A 87 -13.52 -12.51 9.04
CA LEU A 87 -12.92 -11.35 8.39
C LEU A 87 -13.98 -10.28 8.08
N ARG A 88 -15.06 -10.64 7.38
CA ARG A 88 -16.13 -9.70 7.02
C ARG A 88 -16.82 -9.13 8.25
N ARG A 89 -17.15 -9.97 9.24
CA ARG A 89 -17.79 -9.52 10.49
C ARG A 89 -16.93 -8.49 11.23
N GLU A 90 -15.65 -8.78 11.45
CA GLU A 90 -14.74 -7.86 12.16
C GLU A 90 -14.49 -6.58 11.35
N ARG A 91 -14.30 -6.71 10.02
CA ARG A 91 -14.15 -5.59 9.11
C ARG A 91 -15.35 -4.64 9.20
N ASP A 92 -16.56 -5.20 9.01
CA ASP A 92 -17.77 -4.40 8.86
C ASP A 92 -18.18 -3.75 10.19
N GLN A 93 -18.09 -4.50 11.30
CA GLN A 93 -18.50 -3.98 12.61
C GLN A 93 -17.48 -3.03 13.23
N ARG A 94 -16.18 -3.36 13.14
CA ARG A 94 -15.17 -2.62 13.89
C ARG A 94 -14.50 -1.51 13.10
N PHE A 95 -14.28 -1.71 11.79
CA PHE A 95 -13.53 -0.76 10.98
C PHE A 95 -14.44 0.07 10.09
N VAL A 96 -15.25 -0.55 9.26
CA VAL A 96 -16.21 0.13 8.40
C VAL A 96 -17.26 0.85 9.25
N GLY A 97 -17.82 0.17 10.27
CA GLY A 97 -18.84 0.75 11.15
C GLY A 97 -18.37 2.03 11.84
N ARG A 98 -17.12 2.10 12.30
CA ARG A 98 -16.56 3.34 12.88
C ARG A 98 -16.46 4.47 11.85
N ASN A 99 -16.06 4.17 10.63
CA ASN A 99 -16.04 5.16 9.56
C ASN A 99 -17.45 5.66 9.24
N LEU A 100 -18.42 4.76 9.16
CA LEU A 100 -19.82 5.12 8.90
C LEU A 100 -20.41 6.00 10.02
N GLN A 101 -20.13 5.68 11.29
CA GLN A 101 -20.53 6.52 12.44
C GLN A 101 -19.94 7.94 12.36
N TYR A 102 -18.73 8.08 11.82
CA TYR A 102 -18.15 9.42 11.56
C TYR A 102 -18.87 10.12 10.44
N ILE A 103 -19.14 9.43 9.32
CA ILE A 103 -19.86 9.98 8.15
C ILE A 103 -21.29 10.39 8.51
N GLU A 104 -21.97 9.65 9.39
CA GLU A 104 -23.32 9.98 9.89
C GLU A 104 -23.36 11.33 10.61
N LYS A 105 -22.28 11.68 11.33
CA LYS A 105 -22.15 12.96 12.04
C LYS A 105 -21.90 14.15 11.11
N ILE A 106 -21.54 13.91 9.86
CA ILE A 106 -21.36 14.96 8.86
C ILE A 106 -22.75 15.48 8.45
N PRO A 107 -22.99 16.80 8.48
CA PRO A 107 -24.27 17.37 8.08
C PRO A 107 -24.70 16.90 6.68
N ALA A 108 -25.98 16.65 6.50
CA ALA A 108 -26.51 16.11 5.25
C ALA A 108 -26.24 17.05 4.05
N HIS A 109 -26.26 18.37 4.28
CA HIS A 109 -25.99 19.36 3.22
C HIS A 109 -24.51 19.42 2.80
N HIS A 110 -23.60 18.81 3.56
CA HIS A 110 -22.19 18.63 3.17
C HIS A 110 -21.94 17.36 2.38
N LYS A 111 -22.92 16.50 2.17
CA LYS A 111 -22.74 15.21 1.49
C LYS A 111 -23.54 15.19 0.19
N ILE A 112 -22.89 14.78 -0.88
CA ILE A 112 -23.52 14.53 -2.17
C ILE A 112 -23.08 13.16 -2.66
N ASP A 113 -24.03 12.26 -2.85
CA ASP A 113 -23.78 10.94 -3.39
C ASP A 113 -23.84 10.99 -4.92
N GLY A 114 -22.80 10.48 -5.58
CA GLY A 114 -22.73 10.38 -7.01
C GLY A 114 -21.33 10.60 -7.57
N ARG A 115 -21.16 10.24 -8.83
CA ARG A 115 -19.92 10.43 -9.56
C ARG A 115 -19.76 11.87 -10.02
N ALA A 116 -18.70 12.54 -9.59
CA ALA A 116 -18.35 13.87 -10.04
C ALA A 116 -17.52 13.84 -11.32
N ARG A 117 -17.75 14.82 -12.22
CA ARG A 117 -16.86 15.16 -13.34
C ARG A 117 -16.88 16.65 -13.61
N PHE A 118 -15.77 17.19 -14.05
CA PHE A 118 -15.73 18.60 -14.48
C PHE A 118 -16.53 18.82 -15.76
N ILE A 119 -17.28 19.92 -15.81
CA ILE A 119 -17.99 20.42 -17.00
C ILE A 119 -17.45 21.78 -17.43
N ALA A 120 -16.83 22.55 -16.54
CA ALA A 120 -16.13 23.80 -16.78
C ALA A 120 -15.17 24.08 -15.60
N PRO A 121 -14.26 25.07 -15.67
CA PRO A 121 -13.45 25.49 -14.54
C PRO A 121 -14.30 25.85 -13.33
N GLY A 122 -14.07 25.18 -12.20
CA GLY A 122 -14.84 25.36 -10.97
C GLY A 122 -16.24 24.72 -10.96
N HIS A 123 -16.67 24.08 -12.04
CA HIS A 123 -18.00 23.48 -12.16
C HIS A 123 -17.92 21.96 -12.27
N LEU A 124 -18.60 21.28 -11.38
CA LEU A 124 -18.72 19.82 -11.35
C LEU A 124 -20.16 19.40 -11.62
N LEU A 125 -20.35 18.39 -12.46
CA LEU A 125 -21.60 17.66 -12.56
C LEU A 125 -21.48 16.38 -11.71
N VAL A 126 -22.42 16.18 -10.80
CA VAL A 126 -22.52 14.98 -9.95
C VAL A 126 -23.73 14.18 -10.37
N GLY A 127 -23.49 12.94 -10.80
CA GLY A 127 -24.53 12.16 -11.48
C GLY A 127 -25.00 12.88 -12.76
N GLU A 128 -26.32 12.98 -12.94
CA GLU A 128 -26.93 13.66 -14.07
C GLU A 128 -27.67 14.96 -13.68
N ASP A 129 -27.89 15.17 -12.36
CA ASP A 129 -28.90 16.14 -11.90
C ASP A 129 -28.36 17.25 -10.99
N VAL A 130 -27.13 17.14 -10.48
CA VAL A 130 -26.57 18.10 -9.53
C VAL A 130 -25.34 18.79 -10.11
N GLU A 131 -25.41 20.12 -10.26
CA GLU A 131 -24.26 20.97 -10.56
C GLU A 131 -23.71 21.54 -9.26
N VAL A 132 -22.40 21.35 -9.02
CA VAL A 132 -21.67 21.97 -7.91
C VAL A 132 -20.72 23.01 -8.48
N ARG A 133 -20.86 24.26 -8.04
CA ARG A 133 -19.96 25.37 -8.37
C ARG A 133 -19.09 25.64 -7.15
N ALA A 134 -17.80 25.38 -7.28
CA ALA A 134 -16.86 25.50 -6.18
C ALA A 134 -15.73 26.45 -6.54
N LYS A 135 -15.34 27.33 -5.60
CA LYS A 135 -14.18 28.21 -5.78
C LYS A 135 -12.85 27.41 -5.72
N LYS A 136 -12.82 26.32 -4.96
CA LYS A 136 -11.64 25.47 -4.76
C LYS A 136 -12.06 24.02 -4.72
N ILE A 137 -11.27 23.14 -5.35
CA ILE A 137 -11.65 21.72 -5.50
C ILE A 137 -10.48 20.85 -5.05
N ILE A 138 -10.76 19.84 -4.21
CA ILE A 138 -9.80 18.85 -3.73
C ILE A 138 -10.15 17.49 -4.34
N LEU A 139 -9.20 16.94 -5.10
CA LEU A 139 -9.29 15.62 -5.72
C LEU A 139 -8.71 14.59 -4.74
N ALA A 140 -9.59 13.89 -4.03
CA ALA A 140 -9.27 12.81 -3.10
C ALA A 140 -9.97 11.49 -3.51
N CYS A 141 -10.10 11.30 -4.84
CA CYS A 141 -10.87 10.22 -5.46
C CYS A 141 -10.18 8.84 -5.36
N GLY A 142 -8.95 8.78 -4.86
CA GLY A 142 -8.21 7.54 -4.69
C GLY A 142 -7.83 6.83 -5.99
N SER A 143 -7.64 5.53 -5.90
CA SER A 143 -7.23 4.65 -7.00
C SER A 143 -8.10 3.38 -7.05
N ARG A 144 -7.99 2.64 -8.14
CA ARG A 144 -8.64 1.34 -8.37
C ARG A 144 -7.63 0.29 -8.82
N PRO A 145 -7.87 -1.02 -8.62
CA PRO A 145 -7.05 -2.06 -9.22
C PRO A 145 -7.02 -1.93 -10.75
N GLU A 146 -5.85 -2.17 -11.32
CA GLU A 146 -5.65 -2.26 -12.76
C GLU A 146 -5.81 -3.72 -13.20
N VAL A 147 -6.73 -3.97 -14.13
CA VAL A 147 -6.94 -5.30 -14.73
C VAL A 147 -6.77 -5.16 -16.23
N SER A 148 -5.75 -5.83 -16.77
CA SER A 148 -5.42 -5.80 -18.19
C SER A 148 -6.39 -6.64 -19.01
N GLU A 149 -6.56 -6.29 -20.29
CA GLU A 149 -7.45 -6.98 -21.25
C GLU A 149 -7.12 -8.48 -21.43
N VAL A 150 -5.88 -8.89 -21.14
CA VAL A 150 -5.49 -10.31 -21.19
C VAL A 150 -6.35 -11.20 -20.27
N PHE A 151 -7.00 -10.63 -19.26
CA PHE A 151 -7.88 -11.34 -18.32
C PHE A 151 -9.34 -11.34 -18.75
N GLU A 152 -9.75 -10.68 -19.84
CA GLU A 152 -11.14 -10.67 -20.30
C GLU A 152 -11.73 -12.09 -20.48
N PRO A 153 -10.99 -13.06 -21.05
CA PRO A 153 -11.52 -14.41 -21.23
C PRO A 153 -11.84 -15.16 -19.93
N VAL A 154 -11.21 -14.75 -18.81
CA VAL A 154 -11.36 -15.37 -17.47
C VAL A 154 -11.94 -14.43 -16.43
N MET A 155 -12.57 -13.33 -16.86
CA MET A 155 -13.03 -12.25 -15.95
C MET A 155 -13.96 -12.75 -14.85
N SER A 156 -14.75 -13.78 -15.10
CA SER A 156 -15.63 -14.43 -14.11
C SER A 156 -14.87 -15.03 -12.91
N ARG A 157 -13.58 -15.32 -13.09
CA ARG A 157 -12.69 -15.93 -12.10
C ARG A 157 -11.66 -14.95 -11.51
N VAL A 158 -11.64 -13.71 -12.04
CA VAL A 158 -10.71 -12.68 -11.57
C VAL A 158 -11.13 -12.13 -10.23
N LEU A 159 -10.18 -12.07 -9.32
CA LEU A 159 -10.24 -11.36 -8.05
C LEU A 159 -9.25 -10.19 -8.09
N THR A 160 -9.58 -9.14 -7.38
CA THR A 160 -8.69 -8.01 -7.11
C THR A 160 -8.65 -7.74 -5.61
N SER A 161 -7.83 -6.79 -5.16
CA SER A 161 -7.87 -6.33 -3.76
C SER A 161 -9.27 -5.88 -3.33
N ASP A 162 -10.09 -5.40 -4.27
CA ASP A 162 -11.42 -4.88 -3.97
C ASP A 162 -12.48 -5.98 -3.83
N THR A 163 -12.23 -7.19 -4.32
CA THR A 163 -13.22 -8.29 -4.38
C THR A 163 -12.83 -9.55 -3.61
N ILE A 164 -11.55 -9.78 -3.33
CA ILE A 164 -11.08 -11.02 -2.68
C ILE A 164 -11.67 -11.25 -1.29
N PHE A 165 -11.99 -10.19 -0.55
CA PHE A 165 -12.57 -10.30 0.79
C PHE A 165 -14.07 -10.60 0.81
N GLU A 166 -14.71 -10.62 -0.36
CA GLU A 166 -16.14 -10.91 -0.51
C GLU A 166 -16.43 -12.36 -0.90
N ILE A 167 -15.41 -13.17 -1.22
CA ILE A 167 -15.61 -14.60 -1.49
C ILE A 167 -16.12 -15.31 -0.23
N THR A 168 -16.94 -16.33 -0.42
CA THR A 168 -17.60 -17.04 0.69
C THR A 168 -16.80 -18.19 1.26
N ASP A 169 -15.87 -18.72 0.47
CA ASP A 169 -14.94 -19.78 0.87
C ASP A 169 -13.62 -19.64 0.14
N LEU A 170 -12.56 -20.26 0.66
CA LEU A 170 -11.26 -20.28 0.03
C LEU A 170 -11.29 -21.13 -1.24
N PRO A 171 -10.72 -20.65 -2.36
CA PRO A 171 -10.56 -21.47 -3.56
C PRO A 171 -9.53 -22.57 -3.33
N ARG A 172 -9.57 -23.64 -4.12
CA ARG A 172 -8.55 -24.70 -4.04
C ARG A 172 -7.20 -24.23 -4.59
N SER A 173 -7.23 -23.39 -5.63
CA SER A 173 -6.03 -22.86 -6.24
C SER A 173 -6.19 -21.41 -6.72
N VAL A 174 -5.10 -20.64 -6.65
CA VAL A 174 -5.05 -19.22 -7.05
C VAL A 174 -3.76 -18.91 -7.80
N ALA A 175 -3.90 -18.33 -9.00
CA ALA A 175 -2.79 -17.62 -9.63
C ALA A 175 -2.77 -16.18 -9.12
N VAL A 176 -1.65 -15.74 -8.57
CA VAL A 176 -1.45 -14.35 -8.13
C VAL A 176 -0.58 -13.63 -9.15
N ILE A 177 -1.11 -12.61 -9.80
CA ILE A 177 -0.41 -11.87 -10.84
C ILE A 177 0.15 -10.58 -10.26
N GLY A 178 1.48 -10.50 -10.20
CA GLY A 178 2.25 -9.43 -9.57
C GLY A 178 3.11 -9.96 -8.43
N LEU A 179 4.13 -9.18 -8.04
CA LEU A 179 5.03 -9.44 -6.90
C LEU A 179 5.19 -8.20 -6.01
N GLY A 180 4.21 -7.28 -6.04
CA GLY A 180 4.11 -6.13 -5.15
C GLY A 180 3.53 -6.49 -3.78
N VAL A 181 3.32 -5.47 -2.93
CA VAL A 181 2.83 -5.65 -1.55
C VAL A 181 1.54 -6.47 -1.47
N ILE A 182 0.54 -6.14 -2.29
CA ILE A 182 -0.76 -6.83 -2.28
C ILE A 182 -0.60 -8.30 -2.68
N ALA A 183 0.18 -8.57 -3.73
CA ALA A 183 0.43 -9.91 -4.23
C ALA A 183 1.14 -10.79 -3.18
N LEU A 184 2.18 -10.27 -2.55
CA LEU A 184 2.98 -11.02 -1.58
C LEU A 184 2.22 -11.28 -0.28
N GLU A 185 1.56 -10.25 0.26
CA GLU A 185 0.77 -10.40 1.50
C GLU A 185 -0.40 -11.37 1.33
N LEU A 186 -1.19 -11.19 0.28
CA LEU A 186 -2.36 -12.04 0.06
C LEU A 186 -1.98 -13.42 -0.47
N GLY A 187 -0.97 -13.50 -1.33
CA GLY A 187 -0.47 -14.79 -1.84
C GLY A 187 0.07 -15.68 -0.73
N GLN A 188 0.91 -15.14 0.16
CA GLN A 188 1.43 -15.89 1.30
C GLN A 188 0.31 -16.27 2.29
N ALA A 189 -0.63 -15.35 2.55
CA ALA A 189 -1.75 -15.64 3.43
C ALA A 189 -2.64 -16.76 2.89
N LEU A 190 -2.99 -16.74 1.60
CA LEU A 190 -3.76 -17.81 0.95
C LEU A 190 -3.04 -19.15 1.01
N HIS A 191 -1.74 -19.15 0.70
CA HIS A 191 -0.93 -20.37 0.77
C HIS A 191 -0.94 -20.99 2.18
N ARG A 192 -0.70 -20.18 3.21
CA ARG A 192 -0.73 -20.62 4.62
C ARG A 192 -2.11 -21.11 5.08
N LEU A 193 -3.16 -20.66 4.43
CA LEU A 193 -4.52 -21.14 4.66
C LEU A 193 -4.86 -22.39 3.84
N GLY A 194 -3.89 -23.00 3.14
CA GLY A 194 -4.03 -24.25 2.42
C GLY A 194 -4.47 -24.12 0.95
N VAL A 195 -4.43 -22.91 0.39
CA VAL A 195 -4.71 -22.68 -1.03
C VAL A 195 -3.45 -22.95 -1.86
N ASP A 196 -3.57 -23.78 -2.92
CA ASP A 196 -2.51 -23.95 -3.91
C ASP A 196 -2.27 -22.63 -4.63
N THR A 197 -1.13 -21.96 -4.34
CA THR A 197 -0.88 -20.58 -4.72
C THR A 197 0.40 -20.46 -5.53
N THR A 198 0.29 -19.96 -6.77
CA THR A 198 1.43 -19.68 -7.65
C THR A 198 1.49 -18.18 -7.96
N LEU A 199 2.66 -17.56 -7.80
CA LEU A 199 2.87 -16.14 -8.07
C LEU A 199 3.60 -15.91 -9.38
N TYR A 200 3.16 -14.91 -10.15
CA TYR A 200 3.73 -14.55 -11.46
C TYR A 200 4.18 -13.09 -11.48
N GLY A 201 5.47 -12.87 -11.65
CA GLY A 201 6.08 -11.55 -11.80
C GLY A 201 6.33 -11.18 -13.27
N ARG A 202 6.76 -9.96 -13.51
CA ARG A 202 7.11 -9.47 -14.86
C ARG A 202 8.59 -9.14 -15.01
N SER A 203 9.17 -8.48 -14.03
CA SER A 203 10.47 -7.82 -14.14
C SER A 203 11.60 -8.45 -13.32
N GLY A 204 11.33 -9.54 -12.61
CA GLY A 204 12.29 -10.14 -11.67
C GLY A 204 12.35 -9.42 -10.32
N ARG A 205 11.66 -8.29 -10.16
CA ARG A 205 11.59 -7.57 -8.88
C ARG A 205 10.54 -8.16 -7.96
N ILE A 206 10.88 -8.28 -6.68
CA ILE A 206 9.99 -8.79 -5.65
C ILE A 206 9.86 -7.77 -4.50
N GLY A 207 8.64 -7.47 -4.12
CA GLY A 207 8.38 -6.41 -3.14
C GLY A 207 8.83 -5.03 -3.62
N GLY A 208 9.06 -4.13 -2.65
CA GLY A 208 9.51 -2.76 -2.88
C GLY A 208 10.99 -2.52 -2.59
N LEU A 209 11.71 -3.52 -2.07
CA LEU A 209 13.14 -3.45 -1.80
C LEU A 209 13.91 -3.14 -3.09
N THR A 210 14.97 -2.33 -3.01
CA THR A 210 15.70 -1.89 -4.19
C THR A 210 17.16 -2.35 -4.21
N SER A 211 17.70 -2.75 -3.07
CA SER A 211 19.03 -3.37 -2.99
C SER A 211 19.05 -4.72 -3.71
N PRO A 212 20.03 -4.97 -4.60
CA PRO A 212 20.16 -6.25 -5.30
C PRO A 212 20.29 -7.45 -4.35
N ASP A 213 21.04 -7.30 -3.27
CA ASP A 213 21.24 -8.36 -2.29
C ASP A 213 19.93 -8.71 -1.58
N LEU A 214 19.18 -7.71 -1.17
CA LEU A 214 17.88 -7.91 -0.53
C LEU A 214 16.83 -8.48 -1.50
N GLN A 215 16.85 -8.08 -2.77
CA GLN A 215 16.00 -8.68 -3.81
C GLN A 215 16.27 -10.17 -3.98
N GLN A 216 17.55 -10.54 -4.07
CA GLN A 216 17.97 -11.94 -4.22
C GLN A 216 17.58 -12.76 -3.00
N GLU A 217 17.86 -12.25 -1.80
CA GLU A 217 17.53 -12.92 -0.55
C GLU A 217 16.03 -13.09 -0.37
N THR A 218 15.24 -12.05 -0.69
CA THR A 218 13.78 -12.12 -0.63
C THR A 218 13.23 -13.20 -1.56
N LEU A 219 13.70 -13.23 -2.81
CA LEU A 219 13.25 -14.23 -3.77
C LEU A 219 13.60 -15.64 -3.28
N LYS A 220 14.82 -15.85 -2.82
CA LYS A 220 15.28 -17.14 -2.27
C LYS A 220 14.41 -17.61 -1.11
N ILE A 221 14.16 -16.75 -0.12
CA ILE A 221 13.40 -17.11 1.08
C ILE A 221 11.93 -17.39 0.72
N LEU A 222 11.28 -16.54 -0.06
CA LEU A 222 9.88 -16.73 -0.42
C LEU A 222 9.67 -17.89 -1.38
N SER A 223 10.64 -18.21 -2.26
CA SER A 223 10.56 -19.39 -3.14
C SER A 223 10.69 -20.72 -2.41
N ASN A 224 11.18 -20.73 -1.16
CA ASN A 224 11.13 -21.93 -0.31
C ASN A 224 9.71 -22.20 0.24
N GLN A 225 8.85 -21.20 0.24
CA GLN A 225 7.48 -21.30 0.77
C GLN A 225 6.45 -21.34 -0.37
N LEU A 226 6.67 -20.61 -1.44
CA LEU A 226 5.71 -20.32 -2.51
C LEU A 226 6.29 -20.70 -3.88
N GLU A 227 5.46 -21.17 -4.77
CA GLU A 227 5.82 -21.30 -6.17
C GLU A 227 5.81 -19.92 -6.82
N ILE A 228 6.98 -19.42 -7.22
CA ILE A 228 7.16 -18.07 -7.78
C ILE A 228 7.85 -18.13 -9.13
N TYR A 229 7.22 -17.55 -10.15
CA TYR A 229 7.82 -17.26 -11.45
C TYR A 229 8.15 -15.75 -11.49
N PRO A 230 9.38 -15.33 -11.18
CA PRO A 230 9.65 -13.93 -10.87
C PRO A 230 9.71 -13.03 -12.10
N SER A 231 10.04 -13.56 -13.27
CA SER A 231 10.26 -12.78 -14.48
C SER A 231 9.72 -13.46 -15.72
N GLY A 232 8.88 -12.76 -16.46
CA GLY A 232 8.29 -13.25 -17.72
C GLY A 232 7.08 -12.45 -18.16
N THR A 233 6.34 -13.00 -19.09
CA THR A 233 5.15 -12.37 -19.68
C THR A 233 3.96 -13.29 -19.62
N LEU A 234 2.83 -12.80 -19.13
CA LEU A 234 1.55 -13.46 -19.26
C LEU A 234 1.08 -13.30 -20.70
N GLU A 235 1.12 -14.39 -21.47
CA GLU A 235 0.81 -14.35 -22.89
C GLU A 235 -0.68 -14.46 -23.18
N LYS A 236 -1.35 -15.35 -22.45
CA LYS A 236 -2.74 -15.71 -22.75
C LYS A 236 -3.46 -16.25 -21.53
N THR A 237 -4.76 -15.98 -21.48
CA THR A 237 -5.69 -16.65 -20.57
C THR A 237 -6.89 -17.21 -21.35
N TRP A 238 -7.51 -18.26 -20.83
CA TRP A 238 -8.79 -18.78 -21.33
C TRP A 238 -9.53 -19.50 -20.23
N GLU A 239 -10.84 -19.59 -20.34
CA GLU A 239 -11.70 -20.32 -19.40
C GLU A 239 -12.16 -21.63 -20.03
N ASP A 240 -12.06 -22.71 -19.24
CA ASP A 240 -12.60 -24.03 -19.55
C ASP A 240 -13.15 -24.62 -18.23
N ASP A 241 -12.52 -25.61 -17.63
CA ASP A 241 -12.84 -26.13 -16.29
C ASP A 241 -12.28 -25.27 -15.14
N GLY A 242 -11.50 -24.24 -15.49
CA GLY A 242 -10.88 -23.26 -14.60
C GLY A 242 -10.35 -22.06 -15.39
N ALA A 243 -9.61 -21.19 -14.72
CA ALA A 243 -8.85 -20.13 -15.38
C ALA A 243 -7.48 -20.67 -15.81
N TRP A 244 -7.30 -20.87 -17.09
CA TRP A 244 -6.03 -21.27 -17.66
C TRP A 244 -5.13 -20.05 -17.87
N ILE A 245 -3.87 -20.21 -17.50
CA ILE A 245 -2.83 -19.18 -17.65
C ILE A 245 -1.67 -19.76 -18.43
N GLN A 246 -1.27 -19.09 -19.51
CA GLN A 246 -0.03 -19.35 -20.23
C GLN A 246 0.94 -18.22 -19.96
N TYR A 247 2.07 -18.57 -19.36
CA TYR A 247 3.10 -17.62 -18.94
C TYR A 247 4.45 -18.05 -19.53
N GLN A 248 5.09 -17.13 -20.26
CA GLN A 248 6.42 -17.32 -20.80
C GLN A 248 7.45 -16.71 -19.83
N GLN A 249 8.30 -17.56 -19.29
CA GLN A 249 9.41 -17.12 -18.44
C GLN A 249 10.50 -16.42 -19.27
N SER A 250 11.30 -15.57 -18.62
CA SER A 250 12.40 -14.84 -19.27
C SER A 250 13.50 -15.75 -19.85
N ASN A 251 13.59 -17.01 -19.40
CA ASN A 251 14.48 -18.02 -19.95
C ASN A 251 13.93 -18.70 -21.23
N GLY A 252 12.72 -18.33 -21.66
CA GLY A 252 12.05 -18.86 -22.84
C GLY A 252 11.14 -20.08 -22.57
N GLU A 253 11.12 -20.61 -21.36
CA GLU A 253 10.21 -21.71 -21.02
C GLU A 253 8.77 -21.19 -20.85
N THR A 254 7.82 -21.96 -21.37
CA THR A 254 6.40 -21.65 -21.22
C THR A 254 5.77 -22.56 -20.17
N VAL A 255 5.10 -21.96 -19.19
CA VAL A 255 4.32 -22.62 -18.16
C VAL A 255 2.84 -22.43 -18.46
N THR A 256 2.08 -23.52 -18.43
CA THR A 256 0.63 -23.49 -18.61
C THR A 256 -0.01 -24.20 -17.44
N LYS A 257 -0.84 -23.49 -16.67
CA LYS A 257 -1.52 -24.00 -15.47
C LYS A 257 -2.97 -23.53 -15.43
N VAL A 258 -3.81 -24.32 -14.73
CA VAL A 258 -5.21 -24.00 -14.47
C VAL A 258 -5.42 -23.71 -12.98
N PHE A 259 -6.28 -22.71 -12.69
CA PHE A 259 -6.59 -22.25 -11.34
C PHE A 259 -8.09 -22.04 -11.16
N ASP A 260 -8.57 -22.21 -9.92
CA ASP A 260 -9.95 -21.86 -9.56
C ASP A 260 -10.20 -20.35 -9.67
N ARG A 261 -9.21 -19.54 -9.29
CA ARG A 261 -9.27 -18.07 -9.31
C ARG A 261 -7.94 -17.45 -9.75
N VAL A 262 -8.02 -16.21 -10.19
CA VAL A 262 -6.85 -15.37 -10.54
C VAL A 262 -6.92 -14.08 -9.72
N LEU A 263 -5.96 -13.87 -8.84
CA LEU A 263 -5.82 -12.60 -8.12
C LEU A 263 -4.92 -11.65 -8.91
N VAL A 264 -5.50 -10.62 -9.50
CA VAL A 264 -4.75 -9.59 -10.23
C VAL A 264 -4.32 -8.49 -9.26
N ALA A 265 -3.01 -8.36 -9.07
CA ALA A 265 -2.35 -7.42 -8.18
C ALA A 265 -1.16 -6.73 -8.88
N THR A 266 -1.36 -6.35 -10.15
CA THR A 266 -0.34 -5.78 -11.04
C THR A 266 -0.12 -4.29 -10.89
N GLY A 267 -0.98 -3.62 -10.12
CA GLY A 267 -0.92 -2.18 -9.87
C GLY A 267 -2.29 -1.57 -9.61
N ARG A 268 -2.29 -0.26 -9.42
CA ARG A 268 -3.48 0.55 -9.24
C ARG A 268 -3.42 1.76 -10.16
N VAL A 269 -4.57 2.20 -10.64
CA VAL A 269 -4.72 3.39 -11.50
C VAL A 269 -5.46 4.47 -10.75
N SER A 270 -4.96 5.70 -10.80
CA SER A 270 -5.63 6.87 -10.22
C SER A 270 -7.02 7.09 -10.84
N ASN A 271 -8.02 7.37 -10.00
CA ASN A 271 -9.37 7.66 -10.48
C ASN A 271 -9.53 9.09 -11.04
N VAL A 272 -8.48 9.88 -11.08
CA VAL A 272 -8.45 11.23 -11.67
C VAL A 272 -8.79 11.20 -13.16
N ASP A 273 -8.44 10.11 -13.86
CA ASP A 273 -8.79 9.89 -15.29
C ASP A 273 -10.30 9.96 -15.56
N ARG A 274 -11.12 9.69 -14.54
CA ARG A 274 -12.59 9.71 -14.64
C ARG A 274 -13.23 11.09 -14.39
N LEU A 275 -12.43 12.08 -14.02
CA LEU A 275 -12.91 13.40 -13.59
C LEU A 275 -13.03 14.41 -14.74
N ASN A 276 -12.56 14.11 -15.96
CA ASN A 276 -12.55 15.04 -17.10
C ASN A 276 -11.81 16.35 -16.79
N LEU A 277 -10.56 16.26 -16.29
CA LEU A 277 -9.74 17.42 -15.92
C LEU A 277 -9.54 18.43 -17.07
N LYS A 278 -9.62 17.97 -18.31
CA LYS A 278 -9.56 18.85 -19.49
C LYS A 278 -10.64 19.92 -19.48
N ALA A 279 -11.85 19.60 -19.02
CA ALA A 279 -12.92 20.57 -18.87
C ALA A 279 -12.67 21.57 -17.72
N ALA A 280 -11.83 21.22 -16.76
CA ALA A 280 -11.39 22.14 -15.71
C ALA A 280 -10.32 23.16 -16.19
N GLY A 281 -9.83 23.03 -17.42
CA GLY A 281 -8.72 23.82 -17.94
C GLY A 281 -7.35 23.28 -17.53
N VAL A 282 -7.29 22.13 -16.88
CA VAL A 282 -6.06 21.44 -16.50
C VAL A 282 -5.69 20.46 -17.62
N GLY A 283 -4.41 20.37 -18.00
CA GLY A 283 -3.95 19.42 -19.00
C GLY A 283 -4.34 17.98 -18.63
N SER A 284 -4.50 17.12 -19.63
CA SER A 284 -4.79 15.70 -19.41
C SER A 284 -3.66 15.06 -18.62
N VAL A 285 -4.01 14.43 -17.50
CA VAL A 285 -3.09 13.55 -16.81
C VAL A 285 -3.07 12.24 -17.61
N GLU A 286 -2.15 12.12 -18.57
CA GLU A 286 -1.77 10.82 -19.09
C GLU A 286 -0.94 10.10 -18.01
N TYR A 287 -1.00 8.80 -17.99
CA TYR A 287 -0.31 7.95 -17.01
C TYR A 287 1.20 8.28 -16.98
N GLY A 288 1.68 8.87 -15.89
CA GLY A 288 3.08 9.27 -15.72
C GLY A 288 3.38 10.76 -15.97
N ASP A 289 2.42 11.55 -16.45
CA ASP A 289 2.61 12.99 -16.62
C ASP A 289 2.02 13.74 -15.41
N VAL A 290 2.89 14.05 -14.45
CA VAL A 290 2.53 14.80 -13.23
C VAL A 290 2.32 16.26 -13.60
N SER A 291 1.07 16.66 -13.83
CA SER A 291 0.74 18.06 -14.09
C SER A 291 0.52 18.89 -12.82
N PHE A 292 0.50 18.28 -11.64
CA PHE A 292 0.45 18.96 -10.35
C PHE A 292 1.85 19.13 -9.73
N ASP A 293 2.01 20.13 -8.89
CA ASP A 293 3.24 20.32 -8.11
C ASP A 293 3.25 19.36 -6.89
N PRO A 294 4.18 18.37 -6.82
CA PRO A 294 4.25 17.40 -5.74
C PRO A 294 4.61 18.02 -4.38
N LYS A 295 5.13 19.23 -4.35
CA LYS A 295 5.45 19.93 -3.10
C LYS A 295 4.22 20.58 -2.48
N THR A 296 3.40 21.22 -3.28
CA THR A 296 2.18 21.90 -2.82
C THR A 296 0.92 21.07 -2.98
N LEU A 297 0.99 19.97 -3.74
CA LEU A 297 -0.13 19.10 -4.10
C LEU A 297 -1.24 19.89 -4.82
N SER A 298 -0.88 20.91 -5.60
CA SER A 298 -1.79 21.78 -6.34
C SER A 298 -1.48 21.79 -7.83
N TYR A 299 -2.50 22.05 -8.65
CA TYR A 299 -2.31 22.29 -10.07
C TYR A 299 -1.93 23.76 -10.27
N PRO A 300 -0.74 24.06 -10.82
CA PRO A 300 -0.25 25.43 -10.98
C PRO A 300 -1.26 26.33 -11.72
N GLY A 301 -1.58 27.48 -11.13
CA GLY A 301 -2.52 28.43 -11.72
C GLY A 301 -4.01 28.08 -11.58
N HIS A 302 -4.33 26.95 -10.95
CA HIS A 302 -5.71 26.51 -10.74
C HIS A 302 -5.99 26.29 -9.23
N PRO A 303 -7.19 26.64 -8.73
CA PRO A 303 -7.60 26.35 -7.35
C PRO A 303 -8.03 24.88 -7.19
N ILE A 304 -7.20 23.97 -7.68
CA ILE A 304 -7.42 22.51 -7.70
C ILE A 304 -6.23 21.84 -7.00
N PHE A 305 -6.54 20.95 -6.09
CA PHE A 305 -5.58 20.23 -5.24
C PHE A 305 -5.82 18.72 -5.35
N ILE A 306 -4.78 17.92 -5.11
CA ILE A 306 -4.87 16.46 -5.23
C ILE A 306 -4.21 15.78 -4.02
N ALA A 307 -4.82 14.71 -3.48
CA ALA A 307 -4.33 14.03 -2.29
C ALA A 307 -4.66 12.54 -2.25
N GLY A 308 -3.83 11.80 -1.53
CA GLY A 308 -3.95 10.36 -1.30
C GLY A 308 -3.58 9.54 -2.53
N ASP A 309 -4.12 8.33 -2.66
CA ASP A 309 -3.78 7.41 -3.76
C ASP A 309 -4.01 8.01 -5.16
N ALA A 310 -4.75 9.12 -5.24
CA ALA A 310 -4.93 9.85 -6.49
C ALA A 310 -3.62 10.48 -7.00
N THR A 311 -2.64 10.75 -6.14
CA THR A 311 -1.34 11.32 -6.49
C THR A 311 -0.38 10.32 -7.09
N ASP A 312 -0.55 9.03 -6.78
CA ASP A 312 0.37 7.92 -7.09
C ASP A 312 1.82 8.12 -6.59
N ILE A 313 2.02 8.99 -5.59
CA ILE A 313 3.37 9.24 -5.02
C ILE A 313 3.73 8.13 -4.03
N LEU A 314 2.92 7.95 -2.98
CA LEU A 314 3.10 6.90 -1.96
C LEU A 314 1.72 6.47 -1.45
N PRO A 315 1.10 5.46 -2.08
CA PRO A 315 -0.29 5.08 -1.79
C PRO A 315 -0.41 4.26 -0.50
N VAL A 316 -0.12 4.89 0.64
CA VAL A 316 -0.26 4.33 1.98
C VAL A 316 -1.12 5.21 2.88
N TRP A 317 -1.75 4.60 3.89
CA TRP A 317 -2.79 5.26 4.69
C TRP A 317 -2.33 6.56 5.37
N HIS A 318 -1.16 6.55 5.99
CA HIS A 318 -0.65 7.71 6.75
C HIS A 318 -0.27 8.88 5.83
N GLU A 319 0.29 8.60 4.63
CA GLU A 319 0.55 9.61 3.62
C GLU A 319 -0.76 10.20 3.08
N ALA A 320 -1.74 9.37 2.74
CA ALA A 320 -3.04 9.84 2.28
C ALA A 320 -3.72 10.76 3.31
N PHE A 321 -3.61 10.44 4.62
CA PHE A 321 -4.16 11.26 5.69
C PHE A 321 -3.43 12.61 5.81
N ASP A 322 -2.09 12.60 5.74
CA ASP A 322 -1.28 13.81 5.82
C ASP A 322 -1.48 14.69 4.57
N GLU A 323 -1.48 14.10 3.38
CA GLU A 323 -1.76 14.83 2.14
C GLU A 323 -3.13 15.51 2.18
N GLY A 324 -4.17 14.83 2.69
CA GLY A 324 -5.48 15.44 2.90
C GLY A 324 -5.43 16.71 3.75
N ARG A 325 -4.59 16.74 4.78
CA ARG A 325 -4.39 17.93 5.63
C ARG A 325 -3.57 19.02 4.94
N ILE A 326 -2.53 18.63 4.20
CA ILE A 326 -1.68 19.54 3.44
C ILE A 326 -2.51 20.28 2.37
N VAL A 327 -3.30 19.55 1.58
CA VAL A 327 -4.15 20.18 0.57
C VAL A 327 -5.24 21.07 1.17
N ALA A 328 -5.73 20.74 2.36
CA ALA A 328 -6.65 21.60 3.08
C ALA A 328 -6.01 22.93 3.46
N ASP A 329 -4.76 22.91 3.99
CA ASP A 329 -4.01 24.12 4.30
C ASP A 329 -3.78 24.97 3.04
N ASN A 330 -3.31 24.33 1.97
CA ASN A 330 -3.04 25.02 0.72
C ASN A 330 -4.32 25.56 0.06
N ALA A 331 -5.44 24.84 0.16
CA ALA A 331 -6.73 25.34 -0.31
C ALA A 331 -7.26 26.51 0.52
N LEU A 332 -7.10 26.48 1.85
CA LEU A 332 -7.50 27.59 2.71
C LEU A 332 -6.69 28.87 2.43
N ASN A 333 -5.39 28.72 2.18
CA ASN A 333 -4.48 29.84 1.96
C ASN A 333 -4.32 30.27 0.48
N TYR A 334 -4.96 29.57 -0.46
CA TYR A 334 -4.82 29.87 -1.89
C TYR A 334 -5.17 31.34 -2.19
N PRO A 335 -4.34 32.07 -3.00
CA PRO A 335 -3.27 31.55 -3.87
C PRO A 335 -1.89 31.34 -3.20
N ASN A 336 -1.73 31.63 -1.92
CA ASN A 336 -0.47 31.57 -1.19
C ASN A 336 -0.21 30.14 -0.67
N THR A 337 0.03 29.18 -1.59
CA THR A 337 0.38 27.80 -1.23
C THR A 337 1.79 27.71 -0.67
N VAL A 338 2.01 26.74 0.21
CA VAL A 338 3.32 26.46 0.82
C VAL A 338 3.73 25.01 0.55
N ASP A 339 5.04 24.79 0.51
CA ASP A 339 5.60 23.46 0.35
C ASP A 339 5.18 22.55 1.50
N ALA A 340 4.72 21.35 1.15
CA ALA A 340 4.32 20.33 2.10
C ALA A 340 5.52 19.84 2.91
N LYS A 341 5.41 19.88 4.24
CA LYS A 341 6.35 19.16 5.10
C LYS A 341 5.95 17.70 5.17
N ARG A 342 6.51 16.88 4.27
CA ARG A 342 6.30 15.44 4.28
C ARG A 342 7.06 14.78 5.43
N ARG A 343 6.51 13.69 5.94
CA ARG A 343 7.19 12.82 6.91
C ARG A 343 8.25 11.98 6.23
N THR A 344 9.09 11.32 7.03
CA THR A 344 10.01 10.29 6.53
C THR A 344 9.20 9.17 5.86
N PRO A 345 9.46 8.83 4.59
CA PRO A 345 8.78 7.74 3.92
C PRO A 345 8.94 6.42 4.69
N LEU A 346 7.85 5.69 4.87
CA LEU A 346 7.84 4.41 5.57
C LEU A 346 6.85 3.46 4.87
N MET A 347 7.35 2.31 4.43
CA MET A 347 6.55 1.26 3.84
C MET A 347 6.84 -0.07 4.52
N ILE A 348 5.78 -0.83 4.85
CA ILE A 348 5.88 -2.12 5.52
C ILE A 348 5.05 -3.13 4.73
N TYR A 349 5.60 -4.32 4.54
CA TYR A 349 4.96 -5.50 3.97
C TYR A 349 4.80 -6.54 5.07
N PHE A 350 3.60 -6.94 5.33
CA PHE A 350 3.26 -7.92 6.36
C PHE A 350 3.37 -9.37 5.85
N THR A 351 4.46 -9.64 5.16
CA THR A 351 4.90 -11.01 4.84
C THR A 351 5.65 -11.62 6.03
N ASP A 352 5.99 -12.90 5.95
CA ASP A 352 6.90 -13.53 6.90
C ASP A 352 8.02 -14.27 6.13
N PRO A 353 9.26 -13.75 6.20
CA PRO A 353 9.69 -12.57 6.96
C PRO A 353 9.09 -11.26 6.45
N GLN A 354 8.91 -10.29 7.37
CA GLN A 354 8.42 -8.95 7.04
C GLN A 354 9.43 -8.18 6.19
N MET A 355 8.94 -7.26 5.34
CA MET A 355 9.81 -6.29 4.68
C MET A 355 9.48 -4.88 5.14
N ALA A 356 10.50 -4.04 5.21
CA ALA A 356 10.31 -2.61 5.48
C ALA A 356 11.29 -1.76 4.67
N ILE A 357 10.81 -0.58 4.27
CA ILE A 357 11.61 0.45 3.61
C ILE A 357 11.37 1.75 4.36
N VAL A 358 12.44 2.41 4.77
CA VAL A 358 12.35 3.64 5.53
C VAL A 358 13.36 4.68 5.05
N GLY A 359 12.93 5.93 4.88
CA GLY A 359 13.74 7.00 4.32
C GLY A 359 14.05 6.77 2.84
N LYS A 360 15.29 7.04 2.44
CA LYS A 360 15.75 6.83 1.07
C LYS A 360 16.10 5.38 0.80
N THR A 361 15.70 4.90 -0.36
CA THR A 361 16.04 3.55 -0.84
C THR A 361 17.48 3.46 -1.34
N TYR A 362 18.02 2.25 -1.46
CA TYR A 362 19.32 2.01 -2.09
C TYR A 362 19.40 2.65 -3.48
N ARG A 363 18.36 2.52 -4.29
CA ARG A 363 18.30 3.08 -5.65
C ARG A 363 18.40 4.61 -5.67
N GLU A 364 17.77 5.30 -4.72
CA GLU A 364 17.85 6.76 -4.62
C GLU A 364 19.20 7.26 -4.11
N LEU A 365 20.01 6.36 -3.56
CA LEU A 365 21.30 6.68 -2.96
C LEU A 365 22.50 6.18 -3.77
N GLN A 366 22.31 5.42 -4.86
CA GLN A 366 23.39 4.77 -5.61
C GLN A 366 24.43 5.74 -6.19
N ASP A 367 24.06 7.02 -6.43
CA ASP A 367 24.94 8.08 -6.94
C ASP A 367 25.48 8.99 -5.83
N GLN A 368 25.30 8.63 -4.56
CA GLN A 368 25.76 9.38 -3.40
C GLN A 368 26.88 8.61 -2.68
N GLU A 369 27.77 9.34 -1.99
CA GLU A 369 28.77 8.72 -1.13
C GLU A 369 28.10 8.23 0.16
N ILE A 370 27.79 6.93 0.22
CA ILE A 370 27.16 6.27 1.35
C ILE A 370 28.02 5.14 1.92
N VAL A 371 27.81 4.88 3.20
CA VAL A 371 28.31 3.68 3.86
C VAL A 371 27.11 2.77 4.15
N ILE A 372 27.24 1.50 3.83
CA ILE A 372 26.19 0.49 4.01
C ILE A 372 26.54 -0.40 5.20
N GLY A 373 25.76 -0.29 6.27
CA GLY A 373 25.68 -1.33 7.29
C GLY A 373 24.83 -2.46 6.75
N ASP A 374 25.35 -3.69 6.83
CA ASP A 374 24.72 -4.83 6.16
C ASP A 374 24.97 -6.11 6.97
N LEU A 375 23.88 -6.72 7.45
CA LEU A 375 23.92 -7.93 8.26
C LEU A 375 22.73 -8.86 7.95
N PRO A 376 22.95 -10.18 8.00
CA PRO A 376 21.87 -11.16 8.00
C PRO A 376 21.16 -11.24 9.37
N PHE A 377 19.99 -11.88 9.39
CA PHE A 377 19.25 -12.22 10.62
C PHE A 377 19.72 -13.54 11.27
N ASP A 378 20.96 -13.93 11.13
CA ASP A 378 21.50 -15.23 11.54
C ASP A 378 22.14 -15.23 12.95
N SER A 379 21.95 -14.16 13.72
CA SER A 379 22.54 -14.11 15.08
C SER A 379 21.90 -15.14 16.01
N PRO A 380 22.63 -15.64 17.04
CA PRO A 380 22.10 -16.61 17.99
C PRO A 380 20.79 -16.19 18.68
N ARG A 381 20.52 -14.90 18.78
CA ARG A 381 19.28 -14.35 19.35
C ARG A 381 18.06 -14.72 18.53
N HIS A 382 18.18 -14.68 17.20
CA HIS A 382 17.07 -15.00 16.29
C HIS A 382 16.70 -16.50 16.30
N VAL A 383 17.63 -17.36 16.72
CA VAL A 383 17.37 -18.81 16.94
C VAL A 383 16.33 -19.03 18.04
N VAL A 384 16.25 -18.14 19.04
CA VAL A 384 15.26 -18.23 20.12
C VAL A 384 13.82 -18.25 19.56
N TRP A 385 13.58 -17.51 18.50
CA TRP A 385 12.27 -17.41 17.85
C TRP A 385 12.15 -18.26 16.59
N ASN A 386 13.20 -18.99 16.21
CA ASN A 386 13.29 -19.66 14.90
C ASN A 386 13.02 -18.69 13.72
N LYS A 387 13.59 -17.48 13.79
CA LYS A 387 13.39 -16.39 12.82
C LYS A 387 14.75 -15.91 12.33
N VAL A 388 15.46 -16.81 11.65
CA VAL A 388 16.84 -16.58 11.17
C VAL A 388 16.91 -16.13 9.71
N ASP A 389 15.77 -16.10 9.02
CA ASP A 389 15.69 -15.69 7.63
C ASP A 389 15.59 -14.16 7.51
N GLY A 390 16.46 -13.60 6.70
CA GLY A 390 16.42 -12.18 6.37
C GLY A 390 17.74 -11.46 6.40
N ARG A 391 17.69 -10.16 6.08
CA ARG A 391 18.83 -9.26 5.98
C ARG A 391 18.38 -7.82 6.24
N ILE A 392 19.24 -7.03 6.86
CA ILE A 392 19.04 -5.59 7.08
C ILE A 392 20.17 -4.81 6.44
N GLN A 393 19.82 -3.75 5.70
CA GLN A 393 20.76 -2.75 5.22
C GLN A 393 20.37 -1.37 5.71
N VAL A 394 21.34 -0.65 6.29
CA VAL A 394 21.17 0.74 6.74
C VAL A 394 22.18 1.61 5.98
N TYR A 395 21.69 2.72 5.44
CA TYR A 395 22.44 3.64 4.57
C TYR A 395 22.83 4.90 5.34
N LEU A 396 24.12 5.13 5.52
CA LEU A 396 24.66 6.31 6.20
C LEU A 396 25.29 7.26 5.18
N GLU A 397 25.13 8.56 5.40
CA GLU A 397 25.92 9.57 4.72
C GLU A 397 27.41 9.43 5.13
N ALA A 398 28.30 9.21 4.17
CA ALA A 398 29.71 8.89 4.46
C ALA A 398 30.41 10.00 5.27
N SER A 399 30.13 11.26 4.97
CA SER A 399 30.77 12.43 5.60
C SER A 399 30.32 12.66 7.05
N THR A 400 29.02 12.49 7.35
CA THR A 400 28.45 12.86 8.66
C THR A 400 28.05 11.67 9.53
N GLY A 401 27.83 10.48 8.94
CA GLY A 401 27.25 9.31 9.62
C GLY A 401 25.76 9.40 9.89
N LYS A 402 25.05 10.38 9.32
CA LYS A 402 23.59 10.46 9.41
C LYS A 402 22.93 9.31 8.71
N ILE A 403 21.86 8.80 9.31
CA ILE A 403 21.05 7.74 8.72
C ILE A 403 20.16 8.38 7.64
N LEU A 404 20.32 7.92 6.39
CA LEU A 404 19.57 8.41 5.22
C LEU A 404 18.39 7.53 4.91
N GLY A 405 18.52 6.22 5.14
CA GLY A 405 17.49 5.23 4.85
C GLY A 405 17.90 3.84 5.27
N ALA A 406 16.96 2.90 5.11
CA ALA A 406 17.22 1.49 5.34
C ALA A 406 16.20 0.63 4.56
N GLU A 407 16.62 -0.58 4.22
CA GLU A 407 15.80 -1.63 3.68
C GLU A 407 15.99 -2.90 4.52
N LEU A 408 14.88 -3.50 4.91
CA LEU A 408 14.85 -4.63 5.84
C LEU A 408 14.00 -5.78 5.27
N LEU A 409 14.50 -6.99 5.45
CA LEU A 409 13.75 -8.23 5.31
C LEU A 409 14.03 -9.03 6.58
N GLY A 410 13.02 -9.33 7.42
CA GLY A 410 13.27 -10.11 8.62
C GLY A 410 12.21 -9.97 9.71
N TYR A 411 12.45 -10.65 10.80
CA TYR A 411 11.59 -10.68 11.97
C TYR A 411 11.41 -9.29 12.58
N GLN A 412 10.16 -8.88 12.82
CA GLN A 412 9.80 -7.59 13.40
C GLN A 412 10.36 -6.37 12.64
N ALA A 413 10.56 -6.49 11.33
CA ALA A 413 11.06 -5.39 10.51
C ALA A 413 10.21 -4.11 10.64
N GLU A 414 8.90 -4.25 10.91
CA GLU A 414 8.01 -3.12 11.16
C GLU A 414 8.43 -2.27 12.38
N HIS A 415 8.85 -2.92 13.48
CA HIS A 415 9.28 -2.21 14.69
C HIS A 415 10.65 -1.56 14.51
N LEU A 416 11.59 -2.29 13.91
CA LEU A 416 12.92 -1.76 13.60
C LEU A 416 12.84 -0.55 12.67
N ALA A 417 11.97 -0.60 11.65
CA ALA A 417 11.76 0.49 10.71
C ALA A 417 11.17 1.73 11.38
N HIS A 418 10.30 1.60 12.39
CA HIS A 418 9.77 2.77 13.13
C HIS A 418 10.86 3.49 13.94
N ILE A 419 11.80 2.75 14.56
CA ILE A 419 12.95 3.33 15.25
C ILE A 419 13.83 4.09 14.25
N LEU A 420 14.12 3.49 13.10
CA LEU A 420 14.88 4.14 12.04
C LEU A 420 14.14 5.35 11.46
N ALA A 421 12.81 5.30 11.31
CA ALA A 421 12.02 6.44 10.86
C ALA A 421 12.13 7.62 11.84
N LEU A 422 12.13 7.36 13.14
CA LEU A 422 12.36 8.38 14.17
C LEU A 422 13.76 8.99 14.03
N ALA A 423 14.79 8.16 13.91
CA ALA A 423 16.17 8.58 13.74
C ALA A 423 16.37 9.45 12.48
N ILE A 424 15.82 9.03 11.34
CA ILE A 424 15.89 9.77 10.08
C ILE A 424 15.13 11.11 10.18
N THR A 425 13.94 11.11 10.77
CA THR A 425 13.12 12.32 10.97
C THR A 425 13.90 13.39 11.76
N HIS A 426 14.67 12.96 12.76
CA HIS A 426 15.50 13.84 13.59
C HIS A 426 16.92 14.01 13.07
N LYS A 427 17.24 13.47 11.88
CA LYS A 427 18.57 13.56 11.24
C LYS A 427 19.70 13.04 12.14
N MET A 428 19.41 12.00 12.92
CA MET A 428 20.37 11.41 13.84
C MET A 428 21.48 10.66 13.09
N THR A 429 22.65 10.68 13.68
CA THR A 429 23.79 9.84 13.24
C THR A 429 23.66 8.42 13.84
N ALA A 430 24.36 7.46 13.25
CA ALA A 430 24.45 6.11 13.80
C ALA A 430 24.94 6.11 15.25
N GLU A 431 25.94 6.96 15.58
CA GLU A 431 26.48 7.13 16.92
C GLU A 431 25.40 7.57 17.93
N GLN A 432 24.58 8.59 17.56
CA GLN A 432 23.49 9.06 18.42
C GLN A 432 22.41 7.99 18.67
N VAL A 433 22.13 7.12 17.70
CA VAL A 433 21.17 6.02 17.88
C VAL A 433 21.76 4.95 18.79
N LEU A 434 23.08 4.72 18.74
CA LEU A 434 23.77 3.76 19.61
C LEU A 434 23.84 4.18 21.09
N GLU A 435 23.56 5.45 21.41
CA GLU A 435 23.36 5.89 22.80
C GLU A 435 22.05 5.40 23.42
N MET A 436 21.09 4.90 22.59
CA MET A 436 19.82 4.37 23.07
C MET A 436 20.06 3.06 23.85
N PRO A 437 19.43 2.87 25.02
CA PRO A 437 19.45 1.59 25.69
C PRO A 437 18.70 0.55 24.86
N ILE A 438 19.36 -0.57 24.56
CA ILE A 438 18.77 -1.70 23.85
C ILE A 438 18.72 -2.88 24.80
N TYR A 439 17.52 -3.42 25.00
CA TYR A 439 17.29 -4.53 25.93
C TYR A 439 17.76 -5.87 25.32
N HIS A 440 18.25 -6.78 26.18
CA HIS A 440 18.67 -8.11 25.79
C HIS A 440 17.80 -9.20 26.45
N PRO A 441 17.32 -10.22 25.73
CA PRO A 441 17.36 -10.34 24.24
C PRO A 441 16.17 -9.65 23.59
N SER A 442 16.42 -8.94 22.49
CA SER A 442 15.37 -8.34 21.68
C SER A 442 15.75 -8.27 20.19
N ALA A 443 14.78 -8.07 19.31
CA ALA A 443 15.03 -7.91 17.89
C ALA A 443 15.82 -6.62 17.58
N GLU A 444 15.64 -5.58 18.42
CA GLU A 444 16.29 -4.27 18.28
C GLU A 444 17.82 -4.34 18.41
N GLU A 445 18.37 -5.38 19.01
CA GLU A 445 19.82 -5.54 19.07
C GLU A 445 20.47 -5.63 17.69
N LEU A 446 19.72 -6.09 16.67
CA LEU A 446 20.22 -6.08 15.28
C LEU A 446 20.45 -4.65 14.77
N LEU A 447 19.69 -3.64 15.23
CA LEU A 447 19.98 -2.24 14.90
C LEU A 447 21.33 -1.81 15.44
N ARG A 448 21.66 -2.16 16.69
CA ARG A 448 22.99 -1.90 17.24
C ARG A 448 24.05 -2.53 16.35
N ASP A 449 23.93 -3.82 16.10
CA ASP A 449 24.95 -4.57 15.38
C ASP A 449 25.16 -4.05 13.95
N VAL A 450 24.10 -3.69 13.23
CA VAL A 450 24.20 -3.14 11.85
C VAL A 450 24.73 -1.71 11.82
N LEU A 451 24.40 -0.88 12.81
CA LEU A 451 24.94 0.48 12.93
C LEU A 451 26.41 0.46 13.28
N GLU A 452 26.85 -0.43 14.19
CA GLU A 452 28.28 -0.65 14.48
C GLU A 452 29.02 -1.20 13.25
N ASN A 453 28.38 -2.10 12.48
CA ASN A 453 28.94 -2.60 11.22
C ASN A 453 29.18 -1.44 10.23
N ALA A 454 28.21 -0.56 10.08
CA ALA A 454 28.34 0.63 9.24
C ALA A 454 29.44 1.58 9.73
N GLN A 455 29.54 1.83 11.04
CA GLN A 455 30.57 2.70 11.61
C GLN A 455 31.99 2.16 11.37
N ARG A 456 32.18 0.85 11.46
CA ARG A 456 33.49 0.22 11.16
C ARG A 456 33.91 0.33 9.68
N LYS A 457 32.97 0.53 8.78
CA LYS A 457 33.22 0.72 7.34
C LYS A 457 33.41 2.17 6.94
N ARG A 458 33.01 3.11 7.78
CA ARG A 458 33.14 4.54 7.61
C ARG A 458 34.53 5.02 7.98
#